data_f3dd3d8eafe1da3b24df4167fc8397a2
#
_entry.id   f3dd3d8eafe1da3b24df4167fc8397a2
#
_cell.length_a   1.000
_cell.length_b   1.000
_cell.length_c   1.000
_cell.angle_alpha   90.00
_cell.angle_beta   90.00
_cell.angle_gamma   90.00
#
_symmetry.space_group_name_H-M   'P 1'
#
loop_
_entity.id
_entity.type
_entity.pdbx_description
1 polymer ?
#
loop_
_entity_poly.entity_id
_entity_poly.type
_entity_poly.pdbx_seq_one_letter_code
_entity_poly.pdbx_strand_id
1 'polypeptide(L)'
;MKAHERSSLLTYFHNWKIKKAKEKLSRLPVEKAAVELDFDSLDVVPKLKERTLYLNPMDEGLSAQIYAWRFREPINTHFLCEFIAHEERNMDVVIDIGGNIGYFPLVEIVSGAPQVIAIEPVPETYSFLKKNMERFENIRTLNAAISDKKETVKMYIPSQRNLATIFGDTDYLKVAKANIKEIVDVQALPLEDIIKTENLKDKRALIRMDIEGFEKNITKKLPEEVYALSFELHSYILGYDSTTALIENLRRLGYKIQLMTRELGALSSIIKFLGVKKALRVYESLIEKRVFHEPSMKTIKQVIKERKENPHILAVKN
;
A
#
# COMPACT_ATOMS: atom_id res chain seq x y z
N MET A 1 -22.53 25.80 -5.13
CA MET A 1 -21.19 25.30 -5.52
C MET A 1 -21.36 23.93 -6.19
N LYS A 2 -20.93 23.77 -7.42
CA LYS A 2 -21.04 22.49 -8.15
C LYS A 2 -20.14 21.43 -7.51
N ALA A 3 -20.45 20.15 -7.65
CA ALA A 3 -19.64 19.05 -7.06
C ALA A 3 -18.15 19.12 -7.43
N HIS A 4 -17.85 19.53 -8.67
CA HIS A 4 -16.48 19.74 -9.17
C HIS A 4 -15.72 20.85 -8.41
N GLU A 5 -16.39 21.95 -8.04
CA GLU A 5 -15.77 23.07 -7.30
C GLU A 5 -15.48 22.68 -5.83
N ARG A 6 -16.34 21.85 -5.21
CA ARG A 6 -16.11 21.32 -3.87
C ARG A 6 -14.93 20.36 -3.82
N SER A 7 -14.81 19.50 -4.84
CA SER A 7 -13.67 18.59 -4.98
C SER A 7 -12.35 19.37 -5.13
N SER A 8 -12.34 20.49 -5.88
CA SER A 8 -11.14 21.30 -6.09
C SER A 8 -10.65 21.99 -4.82
N LEU A 9 -11.56 22.50 -3.98
CA LEU A 9 -11.20 23.11 -2.69
C LEU A 9 -10.63 22.08 -1.70
N LEU A 10 -11.21 20.90 -1.61
CA LEU A 10 -10.70 19.83 -0.76
C LEU A 10 -9.30 19.37 -1.21
N THR A 11 -9.09 19.25 -2.53
CA THR A 11 -7.79 18.91 -3.10
C THR A 11 -6.76 20.01 -2.82
N TYR A 12 -7.14 21.29 -2.97
CA TYR A 12 -6.26 22.41 -2.64
C TYR A 12 -5.83 22.37 -1.17
N PHE A 13 -6.78 22.20 -0.25
CA PHE A 13 -6.50 22.14 1.19
C PHE A 13 -5.62 20.92 1.53
N HIS A 14 -5.88 19.78 0.95
CA HIS A 14 -5.07 18.57 1.11
C HIS A 14 -3.61 18.84 0.70
N ASN A 15 -3.39 19.35 -0.50
CA ASN A 15 -2.06 19.63 -1.03
C ASN A 15 -1.34 20.72 -0.21
N TRP A 16 -2.05 21.78 0.21
CA TRP A 16 -1.51 22.82 1.07
C TRP A 16 -1.03 22.26 2.41
N LYS A 17 -1.83 21.38 3.03
CA LYS A 17 -1.47 20.76 4.31
C LYS A 17 -0.24 19.85 4.19
N ILE A 18 -0.14 19.06 3.12
CA ILE A 18 1.05 18.25 2.84
C ILE A 18 2.29 19.13 2.63
N LYS A 19 2.16 20.20 1.84
CA LYS A 19 3.26 21.16 1.65
C LYS A 19 3.77 21.72 2.97
N LYS A 20 2.86 22.15 3.86
CA LYS A 20 3.23 22.65 5.20
C LYS A 20 3.84 21.56 6.08
N ALA A 21 3.36 20.35 5.99
CA ALA A 21 3.93 19.20 6.69
C ALA A 21 5.37 18.92 6.23
N LYS A 22 5.62 18.93 4.92
CA LYS A 22 6.96 18.78 4.33
C LYS A 22 7.93 19.84 4.84
N GLU A 23 7.53 21.13 4.79
CA GLU A 23 8.36 22.24 5.30
C GLU A 23 8.73 22.07 6.78
N LYS A 24 7.82 21.52 7.58
CA LYS A 24 8.02 21.26 9.01
C LYS A 24 8.90 20.04 9.25
N LEU A 25 8.56 18.92 8.59
CA LEU A 25 9.24 17.65 8.76
C LEU A 25 10.72 17.74 8.37
N SER A 26 11.05 18.40 7.25
CA SER A 26 12.42 18.57 6.75
C SER A 26 13.36 19.33 7.71
N ARG A 27 12.83 20.00 8.71
CA ARG A 27 13.59 20.72 9.76
C ARG A 27 13.81 19.88 11.02
N LEU A 28 13.16 18.71 11.11
CA LEU A 28 13.30 17.85 12.29
C LEU A 28 14.53 16.97 12.16
N PRO A 29 15.27 16.75 13.26
CA PRO A 29 16.24 15.66 13.32
C PRO A 29 15.51 14.32 13.15
N VAL A 30 16.21 13.33 12.54
CA VAL A 30 15.61 12.01 12.22
C VAL A 30 15.05 11.32 13.47
N GLU A 31 15.71 11.46 14.61
CA GLU A 31 15.27 10.87 15.89
C GLU A 31 13.99 11.52 16.48
N LYS A 32 13.66 12.73 16.04
CA LYS A 32 12.44 13.48 16.45
C LYS A 32 11.33 13.43 15.41
N ALA A 33 11.61 12.91 14.23
CA ALA A 33 10.65 12.80 13.14
C ALA A 33 9.75 11.56 13.35
N ALA A 34 8.89 11.59 14.36
CA ALA A 34 7.96 10.53 14.66
C ALA A 34 6.53 11.07 14.80
N VAL A 35 5.55 10.21 14.56
CA VAL A 35 4.13 10.50 14.74
C VAL A 35 3.39 9.32 15.34
N GLU A 36 2.33 9.60 16.09
CA GLU A 36 1.32 8.61 16.43
C GLU A 36 0.28 8.53 15.32
N LEU A 37 -0.01 7.32 14.84
CA LEU A 37 -1.04 7.10 13.83
C LEU A 37 -2.43 7.28 14.44
N ASP A 38 -3.34 7.83 13.66
CA ASP A 38 -4.71 8.13 14.03
C ASP A 38 -5.67 7.04 13.54
N PHE A 39 -5.78 5.97 14.31
CA PHE A 39 -6.70 4.87 14.02
C PHE A 39 -8.16 5.23 14.29
N ASP A 40 -8.43 6.20 15.17
CA ASP A 40 -9.79 6.64 15.48
C ASP A 40 -10.46 7.28 14.24
N SER A 41 -9.73 8.14 13.52
CA SER A 41 -10.19 8.69 12.24
C SER A 41 -10.37 7.63 11.15
N LEU A 42 -9.70 6.48 11.27
CA LEU A 42 -9.83 5.35 10.36
C LEU A 42 -10.99 4.40 10.69
N ASP A 43 -11.75 4.66 11.75
CA ASP A 43 -12.76 3.74 12.30
C ASP A 43 -12.17 2.34 12.58
N VAL A 44 -10.93 2.29 13.06
CA VAL A 44 -10.18 1.07 13.40
C VAL A 44 -9.93 1.00 14.88
N VAL A 45 -10.24 -0.15 15.49
CA VAL A 45 -9.91 -0.44 16.89
C VAL A 45 -8.61 -1.24 16.91
N PRO A 46 -7.46 -0.62 17.20
CA PRO A 46 -6.18 -1.32 17.21
C PRO A 46 -6.10 -2.27 18.40
N LYS A 47 -5.55 -3.47 18.19
CA LYS A 47 -5.33 -4.47 19.25
C LYS A 47 -4.12 -4.15 20.11
N LEU A 48 -3.16 -3.40 19.57
CA LEU A 48 -1.98 -2.94 20.30
C LEU A 48 -2.05 -1.43 20.54
N LYS A 49 -1.48 -0.98 21.64
CA LYS A 49 -1.40 0.44 22.00
C LYS A 49 -0.32 1.20 21.23
N GLU A 50 0.71 0.49 20.77
CA GLU A 50 1.85 1.09 20.08
C GLU A 50 1.41 1.58 18.68
N ARG A 51 1.53 2.88 18.46
CA ARG A 51 1.07 3.57 17.23
C ARG A 51 2.13 4.47 16.64
N THR A 52 3.31 4.53 17.24
CA THR A 52 4.37 5.44 16.82
C THR A 52 5.01 4.97 15.54
N LEU A 53 5.17 5.88 14.57
CA LEU A 53 5.91 5.65 13.33
C LEU A 53 6.98 6.72 13.17
N TYR A 54 8.25 6.30 13.06
CA TYR A 54 9.36 7.18 12.69
C TYR A 54 9.35 7.43 11.20
N LEU A 55 9.49 8.69 10.82
CA LEU A 55 9.40 9.17 9.44
C LEU A 55 10.78 9.54 8.91
N ASN A 56 10.95 9.45 7.59
CA ASN A 56 12.13 10.00 6.93
C ASN A 56 11.89 11.50 6.64
N PRO A 57 12.63 12.42 7.31
CA PRO A 57 12.47 13.87 7.08
C PRO A 57 12.81 14.31 5.67
N MET A 58 13.61 13.52 4.95
CA MET A 58 14.05 13.80 3.58
C MET A 58 13.11 13.22 2.52
N ASP A 59 12.12 12.41 2.93
CA ASP A 59 11.11 11.87 2.01
C ASP A 59 10.03 12.90 1.72
N GLU A 60 9.96 13.30 0.47
CA GLU A 60 9.03 14.31 -0.02
C GLU A 60 7.59 13.79 -0.26
N GLY A 61 7.41 12.48 -0.23
CA GLY A 61 6.15 11.82 -0.55
C GLY A 61 5.40 11.31 0.69
N LEU A 62 5.64 10.04 1.00
CA LEU A 62 4.93 9.27 2.02
C LEU A 62 5.03 9.89 3.42
N SER A 63 6.26 10.20 3.88
CA SER A 63 6.48 10.71 5.22
C SER A 63 5.78 12.05 5.46
N ALA A 64 5.77 12.94 4.47
CA ALA A 64 5.06 14.21 4.56
C ALA A 64 3.54 14.02 4.65
N GLN A 65 2.96 13.07 3.91
CA GLN A 65 1.53 12.74 3.98
C GLN A 65 1.15 12.21 5.36
N ILE A 66 1.91 11.24 5.88
CA ILE A 66 1.67 10.66 7.20
C ILE A 66 1.86 11.71 8.31
N TYR A 67 2.87 12.59 8.20
CA TYR A 67 3.06 13.69 9.13
C TYR A 67 1.86 14.65 9.15
N ALA A 68 1.27 14.93 7.96
CA ALA A 68 0.12 15.84 7.83
C ALA A 68 -1.17 15.26 8.42
N TRP A 69 -1.45 13.99 8.15
CA TRP A 69 -2.77 13.40 8.40
C TRP A 69 -2.78 12.38 9.52
N ARG A 70 -1.62 11.81 9.89
CA ARG A 70 -1.46 10.71 10.86
C ARG A 70 -2.02 9.37 10.34
N PHE A 71 -2.29 9.29 9.05
CA PHE A 71 -2.67 8.10 8.30
C PHE A 71 -2.32 8.26 6.82
N ARG A 72 -2.31 7.15 6.10
CA ARG A 72 -2.17 7.06 4.64
C ARG A 72 -3.30 6.20 4.09
N GLU A 73 -3.72 6.47 2.85
CA GLU A 73 -4.70 5.67 2.13
C GLU A 73 -5.86 5.22 3.05
N PRO A 74 -6.62 6.17 3.58
CA PRO A 74 -7.52 5.89 4.70
C PRO A 74 -8.62 4.89 4.38
N ILE A 75 -9.08 4.83 3.12
CA ILE A 75 -10.11 3.87 2.70
C ILE A 75 -9.50 2.47 2.65
N ASN A 76 -8.36 2.31 1.96
CA ASN A 76 -7.66 1.04 1.88
C ASN A 76 -7.20 0.55 3.26
N THR A 77 -6.62 1.44 4.07
CA THR A 77 -6.20 1.11 5.44
C THR A 77 -7.36 0.62 6.29
N HIS A 78 -8.51 1.30 6.25
CA HIS A 78 -9.71 0.87 6.97
C HIS A 78 -10.13 -0.55 6.60
N PHE A 79 -10.31 -0.84 5.31
CA PHE A 79 -10.77 -2.16 4.88
C PHE A 79 -9.73 -3.26 5.05
N LEU A 80 -8.42 -2.95 4.92
CA LEU A 80 -7.37 -3.91 5.24
C LEU A 80 -7.40 -4.29 6.73
N CYS A 81 -7.55 -3.31 7.63
CA CYS A 81 -7.68 -3.55 9.05
C CYS A 81 -8.91 -4.41 9.38
N GLU A 82 -10.07 -4.10 8.78
CA GLU A 82 -11.29 -4.89 8.98
C GLU A 82 -11.10 -6.33 8.48
N PHE A 83 -10.46 -6.52 7.33
CA PHE A 83 -10.16 -7.85 6.79
C PHE A 83 -9.24 -8.65 7.71
N ILE A 84 -8.12 -8.07 8.13
CA ILE A 84 -7.16 -8.73 9.04
C ILE A 84 -7.83 -9.10 10.36
N ALA A 85 -8.59 -8.17 10.95
CA ALA A 85 -9.28 -8.42 12.22
C ALA A 85 -10.36 -9.52 12.11
N HIS A 86 -11.01 -9.65 10.95
CA HIS A 86 -11.99 -10.70 10.67
C HIS A 86 -11.32 -12.07 10.44
N GLU A 87 -10.20 -12.07 9.71
CA GLU A 87 -9.47 -13.29 9.31
C GLU A 87 -8.41 -13.74 10.33
N GLU A 88 -8.27 -13.07 11.47
CA GLU A 88 -7.23 -13.33 12.48
C GLU A 88 -7.06 -14.81 12.86
N ARG A 89 -8.17 -15.57 12.94
CA ARG A 89 -8.15 -16.99 13.27
C ARG A 89 -7.91 -17.92 12.08
N ASN A 90 -8.01 -17.39 10.88
CA ASN A 90 -7.92 -18.13 9.61
C ASN A 90 -6.65 -17.78 8.82
N MET A 91 -5.86 -16.83 9.31
CA MET A 91 -4.64 -16.35 8.69
C MET A 91 -3.46 -16.58 9.63
N ASP A 92 -2.36 -17.09 9.12
CA ASP A 92 -1.14 -17.32 9.88
C ASP A 92 -0.13 -16.18 9.72
N VAL A 93 -0.08 -15.56 8.54
CA VAL A 93 0.95 -14.56 8.21
C VAL A 93 0.47 -13.54 7.18
N VAL A 94 0.92 -12.32 7.32
CA VAL A 94 0.90 -11.29 6.25
C VAL A 94 2.30 -11.16 5.68
N ILE A 95 2.43 -11.21 4.35
CA ILE A 95 3.65 -10.91 3.62
C ILE A 95 3.44 -9.56 2.95
N ASP A 96 4.05 -8.51 3.51
CA ASP A 96 3.96 -7.15 2.97
C ASP A 96 5.15 -6.88 2.04
N ILE A 97 4.89 -6.80 0.74
CA ILE A 97 5.86 -6.56 -0.32
C ILE A 97 5.81 -5.08 -0.71
N GLY A 98 6.90 -4.37 -0.47
CA GLY A 98 6.97 -2.91 -0.56
C GLY A 98 6.57 -2.26 0.77
N GLY A 99 7.09 -2.78 1.89
CA GLY A 99 6.78 -2.32 3.25
C GLY A 99 7.18 -0.87 3.53
N ASN A 100 8.00 -0.30 2.67
CA ASN A 100 8.48 1.08 2.75
C ASN A 100 9.04 1.40 4.15
N ILE A 101 8.68 2.53 4.77
CA ILE A 101 9.09 2.87 6.15
C ILE A 101 8.32 2.11 7.24
N GLY A 102 7.40 1.20 6.87
CA GLY A 102 6.66 0.35 7.81
C GLY A 102 5.27 0.86 8.20
N TYR A 103 4.64 1.72 7.40
CA TYR A 103 3.27 2.17 7.70
C TYR A 103 2.27 0.99 7.67
N PHE A 104 2.21 0.25 6.56
CA PHE A 104 1.32 -0.90 6.46
C PHE A 104 1.74 -2.06 7.36
N PRO A 105 3.02 -2.44 7.50
CA PRO A 105 3.44 -3.40 8.52
C PRO A 105 2.97 -3.05 9.93
N LEU A 106 3.02 -1.76 10.34
CA LEU A 106 2.48 -1.33 11.62
C LEU A 106 0.95 -1.48 11.68
N VAL A 107 0.25 -1.09 10.62
CA VAL A 107 -1.21 -1.25 10.50
C VAL A 107 -1.61 -2.72 10.64
N GLU A 108 -0.91 -3.63 9.97
CA GLU A 108 -1.17 -5.07 9.97
C GLU A 108 -1.00 -5.68 11.37
N ILE A 109 0.11 -5.36 12.04
CA ILE A 109 0.39 -5.82 13.41
C ILE A 109 -0.67 -5.32 14.40
N VAL A 110 -0.98 -4.03 14.36
CA VAL A 110 -1.96 -3.46 15.30
C VAL A 110 -3.39 -3.91 15.02
N SER A 111 -3.68 -4.37 13.80
CA SER A 111 -4.96 -4.97 13.43
C SER A 111 -5.08 -6.43 13.86
N GLY A 112 -4.00 -7.05 14.30
CA GLY A 112 -3.98 -8.41 14.85
C GLY A 112 -3.45 -9.47 13.89
N ALA A 113 -2.64 -9.11 12.89
CA ALA A 113 -1.91 -10.11 12.10
C ALA A 113 -1.03 -10.97 13.04
N PRO A 114 -1.16 -12.32 12.99
CA PRO A 114 -0.39 -13.20 13.89
C PRO A 114 1.12 -13.09 13.68
N GLN A 115 1.53 -12.98 12.43
CA GLN A 115 2.91 -12.75 11.99
C GLN A 115 2.91 -11.80 10.79
N VAL A 116 3.94 -10.95 10.67
CA VAL A 116 4.17 -10.13 9.47
C VAL A 116 5.59 -10.35 8.97
N ILE A 117 5.75 -10.46 7.65
CA ILE A 117 7.04 -10.44 6.95
C ILE A 117 7.03 -9.24 6.03
N ALA A 118 7.75 -8.19 6.41
CA ALA A 118 7.81 -6.95 5.65
C ALA A 118 9.08 -6.88 4.80
N ILE A 119 8.91 -6.65 3.51
CA ILE A 119 9.98 -6.69 2.51
C ILE A 119 10.10 -5.32 1.87
N GLU A 120 11.31 -4.74 1.93
CA GLU A 120 11.60 -3.43 1.34
C GLU A 120 12.97 -3.46 0.66
N PRO A 121 13.05 -3.20 -0.66
CA PRO A 121 14.29 -3.31 -1.40
C PRO A 121 15.26 -2.15 -1.18
N VAL A 122 14.79 -0.91 -1.01
CA VAL A 122 15.64 0.27 -0.92
C VAL A 122 16.35 0.34 0.44
N PRO A 123 17.70 0.25 0.51
CA PRO A 123 18.41 0.11 1.79
C PRO A 123 18.13 1.23 2.79
N GLU A 124 18.07 2.49 2.33
CA GLU A 124 17.78 3.62 3.21
C GLU A 124 16.37 3.53 3.77
N THR A 125 15.37 3.25 2.91
CA THR A 125 13.95 3.08 3.31
C THR A 125 13.80 1.88 4.26
N TYR A 126 14.50 0.77 3.96
CA TYR A 126 14.57 -0.40 4.82
C TYR A 126 15.11 -0.09 6.23
N SER A 127 16.06 0.84 6.35
CA SER A 127 16.58 1.24 7.68
C SER A 127 15.48 1.82 8.58
N PHE A 128 14.56 2.58 8.00
CA PHE A 128 13.37 3.08 8.70
C PHE A 128 12.36 1.97 8.99
N LEU A 129 12.11 1.07 8.02
CA LEU A 129 11.27 -0.12 8.24
C LEU A 129 11.78 -0.91 9.45
N LYS A 130 13.05 -1.27 9.44
CA LYS A 130 13.69 -2.02 10.52
C LYS A 130 13.53 -1.30 11.87
N LYS A 131 13.87 -0.01 11.94
CA LYS A 131 13.71 0.81 13.15
C LYS A 131 12.27 0.84 13.65
N ASN A 132 11.31 0.95 12.74
CA ASN A 132 9.88 1.01 13.11
C ASN A 132 9.35 -0.33 13.60
N MET A 133 9.95 -1.44 13.17
CA MET A 133 9.44 -2.79 13.44
C MET A 133 10.20 -3.54 14.55
N GLU A 134 11.43 -3.12 14.90
CA GLU A 134 12.29 -3.83 15.86
C GLU A 134 11.69 -4.04 17.26
N ARG A 135 10.65 -3.27 17.63
CA ARG A 135 9.95 -3.38 18.90
C ARG A 135 8.84 -4.43 18.94
N PHE A 136 8.54 -5.08 17.80
CA PHE A 136 7.51 -6.11 17.70
C PHE A 136 8.16 -7.49 17.50
N GLU A 137 7.76 -8.47 18.30
CA GLU A 137 8.34 -9.82 18.25
C GLU A 137 7.82 -10.65 17.07
N ASN A 138 6.60 -10.36 16.63
CA ASN A 138 5.91 -11.12 15.58
C ASN A 138 6.08 -10.51 14.17
N ILE A 139 7.12 -9.70 13.95
CA ILE A 139 7.47 -9.18 12.66
C ILE A 139 8.91 -9.52 12.25
N ARG A 140 9.06 -9.87 10.98
CA ARG A 140 10.34 -10.05 10.31
C ARG A 140 10.49 -9.04 9.19
N THR A 141 11.65 -8.38 9.11
CA THR A 141 11.93 -7.44 8.01
C THR A 141 13.04 -7.96 7.12
N LEU A 142 12.87 -7.84 5.80
CA LEU A 142 13.83 -8.31 4.80
C LEU A 142 14.21 -7.17 3.85
N ASN A 143 15.52 -6.95 3.66
CA ASN A 143 16.00 -6.01 2.65
C ASN A 143 16.19 -6.72 1.31
N ALA A 144 15.13 -6.83 0.55
CA ALA A 144 15.11 -7.52 -0.75
C ALA A 144 14.00 -6.96 -1.64
N ALA A 145 14.13 -7.17 -2.95
CA ALA A 145 13.04 -7.09 -3.90
C ALA A 145 12.42 -8.48 -4.11
N ILE A 146 11.21 -8.55 -4.67
CA ILE A 146 10.62 -9.81 -5.15
C ILE A 146 10.78 -9.90 -6.67
N SER A 147 11.21 -11.05 -7.17
CA SER A 147 11.45 -11.35 -8.57
C SER A 147 11.08 -12.81 -8.88
N ASP A 148 11.16 -13.19 -10.15
CA ASP A 148 10.92 -14.58 -10.59
C ASP A 148 12.09 -15.51 -10.27
N LYS A 149 13.26 -14.98 -9.95
CA LYS A 149 14.50 -15.71 -9.64
C LYS A 149 15.39 -14.96 -8.67
N LYS A 150 16.31 -15.68 -8.01
CA LYS A 150 17.34 -15.07 -7.17
C LYS A 150 18.38 -14.37 -8.03
N GLU A 151 18.45 -13.05 -7.95
CA GLU A 151 19.38 -12.22 -8.75
C GLU A 151 19.66 -10.88 -8.07
N THR A 152 20.63 -10.15 -8.59
CA THR A 152 20.81 -8.73 -8.24
C THR A 152 20.15 -7.90 -9.31
N VAL A 153 19.26 -6.99 -8.91
CA VAL A 153 18.54 -6.06 -9.81
C VAL A 153 18.89 -4.61 -9.50
N LYS A 154 18.81 -3.75 -10.51
CA LYS A 154 18.95 -2.31 -10.33
C LYS A 154 17.60 -1.71 -9.90
N MET A 155 17.63 -1.02 -8.77
CA MET A 155 16.48 -0.24 -8.28
C MET A 155 16.71 1.23 -8.62
N TYR A 156 15.79 1.82 -9.35
CA TYR A 156 15.81 3.23 -9.75
C TYR A 156 14.98 4.04 -8.74
N ILE A 157 15.64 4.95 -8.04
CA ILE A 157 15.06 5.70 -6.91
C ILE A 157 14.85 7.16 -7.33
N PRO A 158 13.60 7.62 -7.51
CA PRO A 158 13.29 9.01 -7.75
C PRO A 158 13.34 9.86 -6.47
N SER A 159 13.13 11.19 -6.61
CA SER A 159 13.03 12.09 -5.46
C SER A 159 11.90 11.72 -4.50
N GLN A 160 10.79 11.20 -5.03
CA GLN A 160 9.73 10.57 -4.24
C GLN A 160 10.07 9.08 -4.11
N ARG A 161 10.69 8.71 -2.99
CA ARG A 161 11.26 7.38 -2.78
C ARG A 161 10.25 6.23 -2.79
N ASN A 162 8.99 6.53 -2.48
CA ASN A 162 7.90 5.56 -2.58
C ASN A 162 7.57 5.13 -4.02
N LEU A 163 8.13 5.81 -5.03
CA LEU A 163 8.02 5.45 -6.44
C LEU A 163 9.26 4.70 -6.96
N ALA A 164 10.05 4.09 -6.07
CA ALA A 164 11.21 3.30 -6.47
C ALA A 164 10.77 2.06 -7.27
N THR A 165 11.45 1.77 -8.39
CA THR A 165 11.06 0.69 -9.30
C THR A 165 12.28 -0.03 -9.88
N ILE A 166 12.10 -1.30 -10.24
CA ILE A 166 13.09 -2.07 -10.98
C ILE A 166 13.07 -1.80 -12.49
N PHE A 167 12.07 -1.08 -12.98
CA PHE A 167 11.93 -0.75 -14.40
C PHE A 167 12.72 0.51 -14.76
N GLY A 168 13.95 0.35 -15.23
CA GLY A 168 14.88 1.46 -15.52
C GLY A 168 14.67 2.19 -16.83
N ASP A 169 14.02 1.58 -17.81
CA ASP A 169 13.97 2.09 -19.19
C ASP A 169 12.56 2.18 -19.74
N THR A 170 11.61 2.51 -18.89
CA THR A 170 10.23 2.38 -19.29
C THR A 170 9.49 3.71 -19.33
N ASP A 171 8.43 3.70 -20.11
CA ASP A 171 7.37 4.68 -20.10
C ASP A 171 6.89 5.02 -18.66
N TYR A 172 7.11 4.16 -17.67
CA TYR A 172 6.86 4.41 -16.25
C TYR A 172 7.60 5.66 -15.75
N LEU A 173 8.93 5.75 -15.94
CA LEU A 173 9.69 6.91 -15.49
C LEU A 173 9.29 8.18 -16.25
N LYS A 174 8.94 8.07 -17.54
CA LYS A 174 8.42 9.17 -18.34
C LYS A 174 7.03 9.58 -17.85
N VAL A 175 6.20 8.61 -17.53
CA VAL A 175 4.83 8.77 -17.07
C VAL A 175 4.78 9.33 -15.64
N ALA A 176 5.62 8.82 -14.75
CA ALA A 176 5.75 9.33 -13.38
C ALA A 176 6.44 10.71 -13.32
N LYS A 177 6.95 11.24 -14.46
CA LYS A 177 7.82 12.45 -14.50
C LYS A 177 8.90 12.42 -13.43
N ALA A 178 9.41 11.24 -13.15
CA ALA A 178 10.29 11.01 -12.03
C ALA A 178 11.74 11.31 -12.41
N ASN A 179 12.34 12.29 -11.74
CA ASN A 179 13.77 12.50 -11.80
C ASN A 179 14.47 11.44 -10.95
N ILE A 180 15.16 10.48 -11.59
CA ILE A 180 15.98 9.50 -10.89
C ILE A 180 17.12 10.24 -10.19
N LYS A 181 17.21 10.06 -8.88
CA LYS A 181 18.30 10.61 -8.05
C LYS A 181 19.40 9.59 -7.79
N GLU A 182 19.02 8.33 -7.71
CA GLU A 182 19.93 7.26 -7.32
C GLU A 182 19.57 5.95 -8.02
N ILE A 183 20.57 5.13 -8.28
CA ILE A 183 20.41 3.74 -8.74
C ILE A 183 21.22 2.87 -7.80
N VAL A 184 20.57 1.88 -7.18
CA VAL A 184 21.22 0.94 -6.26
C VAL A 184 21.02 -0.49 -6.72
N ASP A 185 22.01 -1.34 -6.47
CA ASP A 185 21.89 -2.77 -6.68
C ASP A 185 21.23 -3.40 -5.44
N VAL A 186 20.16 -4.16 -5.64
CA VAL A 186 19.42 -4.84 -4.56
C VAL A 186 19.28 -6.33 -4.85
N GLN A 187 19.27 -7.13 -3.79
CA GLN A 187 18.98 -8.56 -3.92
C GLN A 187 17.49 -8.76 -4.22
N ALA A 188 17.20 -9.54 -5.23
CA ALA A 188 15.84 -9.96 -5.56
C ALA A 188 15.70 -11.46 -5.31
N LEU A 189 14.56 -11.86 -4.74
CA LEU A 189 14.26 -13.23 -4.34
C LEU A 189 12.89 -13.65 -4.87
N PRO A 190 12.72 -14.93 -5.27
CA PRO A 190 11.42 -15.49 -5.53
C PRO A 190 10.56 -15.52 -4.26
N LEU A 191 9.25 -15.39 -4.42
CA LEU A 191 8.31 -15.51 -3.31
C LEU A 191 8.37 -16.91 -2.67
N GLU A 192 8.58 -17.96 -3.47
CA GLU A 192 8.76 -19.33 -2.98
C GLU A 192 9.99 -19.47 -2.07
N ASP A 193 11.07 -18.72 -2.32
CA ASP A 193 12.24 -18.72 -1.45
C ASP A 193 11.91 -18.06 -0.08
N ILE A 194 11.11 -17.01 -0.07
CA ILE A 194 10.64 -16.38 1.19
C ILE A 194 9.79 -17.38 1.98
N ILE A 195 8.82 -18.03 1.33
CA ILE A 195 7.97 -19.04 1.97
C ILE A 195 8.82 -20.15 2.59
N LYS A 196 9.85 -20.62 1.87
CA LYS A 196 10.74 -21.67 2.36
C LYS A 196 11.64 -21.20 3.52
N THR A 197 12.29 -20.05 3.38
CA THR A 197 13.24 -19.54 4.39
C THR A 197 12.57 -19.10 5.68
N GLU A 198 11.35 -18.57 5.59
CA GLU A 198 10.55 -18.16 6.74
C GLU A 198 9.65 -19.27 7.29
N ASN A 199 9.82 -20.53 6.82
CA ASN A 199 9.09 -21.72 7.25
C ASN A 199 7.55 -21.55 7.17
N LEU A 200 7.06 -21.01 6.07
CA LEU A 200 5.64 -20.73 5.86
C LEU A 200 4.89 -21.86 5.14
N LYS A 201 5.52 -22.99 4.88
CA LYS A 201 4.84 -24.14 4.29
C LYS A 201 3.61 -24.51 5.12
N ASP A 202 2.50 -24.76 4.45
CA ASP A 202 1.20 -25.09 5.04
C ASP A 202 0.56 -23.92 5.88
N LYS A 203 1.12 -22.71 5.80
CA LYS A 203 0.59 -21.51 6.42
C LYS A 203 -0.37 -20.78 5.47
N ARG A 204 -1.42 -20.18 6.02
CA ARG A 204 -2.35 -19.35 5.25
C ARG A 204 -1.83 -17.92 5.22
N ALA A 205 -1.33 -17.51 4.04
CA ALA A 205 -0.71 -16.20 3.85
C ALA A 205 -1.64 -15.21 3.15
N LEU A 206 -1.79 -14.01 3.71
CA LEU A 206 -2.22 -12.82 3.00
C LEU A 206 -0.98 -12.15 2.40
N ILE A 207 -0.97 -11.87 1.11
CA ILE A 207 0.02 -10.96 0.52
C ILE A 207 -0.60 -9.55 0.40
N ARG A 208 0.04 -8.58 1.01
CA ARG A 208 -0.14 -7.17 0.66
C ARG A 208 1.01 -6.76 -0.25
N MET A 209 0.73 -6.06 -1.35
CA MET A 209 1.77 -5.57 -2.24
C MET A 209 1.45 -4.20 -2.83
N ASP A 210 2.52 -3.39 -2.93
CA ASP A 210 2.52 -2.07 -3.54
C ASP A 210 3.93 -1.88 -4.16
N ILE A 211 4.08 -2.29 -5.42
CA ILE A 211 5.39 -2.53 -6.07
C ILE A 211 5.47 -1.94 -7.48
N GLU A 212 4.69 -0.88 -7.68
CA GLU A 212 4.82 0.02 -8.83
C GLU A 212 4.87 -0.70 -10.19
N GLY A 213 3.89 -1.61 -10.42
CA GLY A 213 3.67 -2.28 -11.71
C GLY A 213 4.22 -3.71 -11.80
N PHE A 214 4.92 -4.22 -10.79
CA PHE A 214 5.43 -5.60 -10.80
C PHE A 214 4.38 -6.65 -10.35
N GLU A 215 3.19 -6.22 -9.93
CA GLU A 215 2.08 -7.08 -9.48
C GLU A 215 1.72 -8.15 -10.51
N LYS A 216 1.79 -7.81 -11.80
CA LYS A 216 1.53 -8.74 -12.91
C LYS A 216 2.48 -9.94 -12.89
N ASN A 217 3.72 -9.74 -12.49
CA ASN A 217 4.73 -10.79 -12.47
C ASN A 217 4.49 -11.74 -11.30
N ILE A 218 4.26 -11.19 -10.10
CA ILE A 218 3.98 -11.98 -8.90
C ILE A 218 2.68 -12.79 -9.06
N THR A 219 1.64 -12.18 -9.63
CA THR A 219 0.34 -12.83 -9.79
C THR A 219 0.26 -13.85 -10.92
N LYS A 220 1.33 -14.04 -11.73
CA LYS A 220 1.36 -15.10 -12.75
C LYS A 220 1.30 -16.49 -12.12
N LYS A 221 2.03 -16.69 -11.04
CA LYS A 221 2.12 -17.94 -10.30
C LYS A 221 2.21 -17.60 -8.81
N LEU A 222 1.21 -17.98 -8.06
CA LEU A 222 1.16 -17.79 -6.61
C LEU A 222 1.35 -19.13 -5.91
N PRO A 223 2.16 -19.18 -4.83
CA PRO A 223 2.26 -20.34 -3.96
C PRO A 223 0.90 -20.75 -3.39
N GLU A 224 0.75 -22.03 -3.02
CA GLU A 224 -0.51 -22.56 -2.50
C GLU A 224 -0.90 -21.94 -1.15
N GLU A 225 0.09 -21.51 -0.38
CA GLU A 225 -0.04 -20.84 0.90
C GLU A 225 -0.79 -19.50 0.79
N VAL A 226 -0.74 -18.87 -0.39
CA VAL A 226 -1.37 -17.56 -0.62
C VAL A 226 -2.86 -17.74 -0.83
N TYR A 227 -3.64 -17.43 0.20
CA TYR A 227 -5.10 -17.51 0.13
C TYR A 227 -5.76 -16.16 -0.15
N ALA A 228 -5.09 -15.06 0.16
CA ALA A 228 -5.61 -13.69 -0.05
C ALA A 228 -4.54 -12.73 -0.56
N LEU A 229 -4.99 -11.73 -1.31
CA LEU A 229 -4.17 -10.68 -1.90
C LEU A 229 -4.82 -9.33 -1.63
N SER A 230 -4.03 -8.37 -1.13
CA SER A 230 -4.40 -6.97 -1.04
C SER A 230 -3.35 -6.13 -1.78
N PHE A 231 -3.72 -5.46 -2.87
CA PHE A 231 -2.72 -4.76 -3.69
C PHE A 231 -3.28 -3.54 -4.40
N GLU A 232 -2.40 -2.56 -4.61
CA GLU A 232 -2.68 -1.44 -5.52
C GLU A 232 -2.52 -1.93 -6.96
N LEU A 233 -3.55 -1.72 -7.78
CA LEU A 233 -3.55 -2.11 -9.17
C LEU A 233 -3.05 -0.94 -10.03
N HIS A 234 -1.77 -0.94 -10.34
CA HIS A 234 -1.10 0.13 -11.11
C HIS A 234 -1.52 0.11 -12.59
N SER A 235 -2.84 0.31 -12.83
CA SER A 235 -3.45 0.23 -14.15
C SER A 235 -2.90 1.27 -15.12
N TYR A 236 -2.41 2.37 -14.60
CA TYR A 236 -1.79 3.44 -15.37
C TYR A 236 -0.43 3.02 -15.94
N ILE A 237 0.35 2.22 -15.18
CA ILE A 237 1.64 1.67 -15.59
C ILE A 237 1.45 0.48 -16.50
N LEU A 238 0.63 -0.47 -16.09
CA LEU A 238 0.42 -1.75 -16.80
C LEU A 238 -0.36 -1.58 -18.10
N GLY A 239 -1.18 -0.54 -18.23
CA GLY A 239 -2.13 -0.37 -19.32
C GLY A 239 -3.36 -1.27 -19.19
N TYR A 240 -4.40 -0.96 -19.97
CA TYR A 240 -5.71 -1.60 -19.87
C TYR A 240 -5.67 -3.12 -20.07
N ASP A 241 -5.02 -3.59 -21.14
CA ASP A 241 -5.02 -5.00 -21.51
C ASP A 241 -4.27 -5.86 -20.49
N SER A 242 -3.07 -5.40 -20.06
CA SER A 242 -2.27 -6.11 -19.05
C SER A 242 -2.97 -6.16 -17.70
N THR A 243 -3.61 -5.06 -17.31
CA THR A 243 -4.37 -4.98 -16.05
C THR A 243 -5.58 -5.91 -16.07
N THR A 244 -6.31 -5.93 -17.19
CA THR A 244 -7.44 -6.85 -17.37
C THR A 244 -6.99 -8.30 -17.34
N ALA A 245 -5.90 -8.64 -18.03
CA ALA A 245 -5.33 -9.98 -18.04
C ALA A 245 -4.87 -10.45 -16.65
N LEU A 246 -4.31 -9.53 -15.83
CA LEU A 246 -3.96 -9.81 -14.43
C LEU A 246 -5.19 -10.24 -13.62
N ILE A 247 -6.27 -9.48 -13.68
CA ILE A 247 -7.52 -9.78 -12.95
C ILE A 247 -8.14 -11.10 -13.46
N GLU A 248 -8.14 -11.34 -14.77
CA GLU A 248 -8.63 -12.59 -15.35
C GLU A 248 -7.77 -13.80 -14.95
N ASN A 249 -6.44 -13.61 -14.80
CA ASN A 249 -5.55 -14.63 -14.28
C ASN A 249 -5.83 -14.98 -12.82
N LEU A 250 -6.00 -13.99 -11.95
CA LEU A 250 -6.37 -14.24 -10.55
C LEU A 250 -7.66 -15.05 -10.44
N ARG A 251 -8.66 -14.74 -11.26
CA ARG A 251 -9.91 -15.53 -11.30
C ARG A 251 -9.68 -16.97 -11.76
N ARG A 252 -8.80 -17.22 -12.74
CA ARG A 252 -8.42 -18.59 -13.17
C ARG A 252 -7.69 -19.35 -12.08
N LEU A 253 -6.93 -18.65 -11.22
CA LEU A 253 -6.26 -19.22 -10.05
C LEU A 253 -7.21 -19.45 -8.86
N GLY A 254 -8.51 -19.17 -9.02
CA GLY A 254 -9.53 -19.41 -8.00
C GLY A 254 -9.79 -18.22 -7.07
N TYR A 255 -9.20 -17.04 -7.33
CA TYR A 255 -9.45 -15.86 -6.51
C TYR A 255 -10.72 -15.14 -6.94
N LYS A 256 -11.53 -14.76 -5.95
CA LYS A 256 -12.68 -13.86 -6.10
C LYS A 256 -12.29 -12.47 -5.63
N ILE A 257 -12.56 -11.44 -6.43
CA ILE A 257 -12.39 -10.06 -6.00
C ILE A 257 -13.53 -9.73 -5.02
N GLN A 258 -13.21 -9.64 -3.75
CA GLN A 258 -14.18 -9.30 -2.70
C GLN A 258 -14.41 -7.81 -2.58
N LEU A 259 -13.34 -7.03 -2.76
CA LEU A 259 -13.40 -5.59 -2.60
C LEU A 259 -12.52 -4.90 -3.65
N MET A 260 -13.00 -3.78 -4.15
CA MET A 260 -12.22 -2.80 -4.91
C MET A 260 -12.48 -1.43 -4.33
N THR A 261 -11.42 -0.70 -3.98
CA THR A 261 -11.51 0.67 -3.45
C THR A 261 -10.75 1.65 -4.30
N ARG A 262 -11.14 2.92 -4.24
CA ARG A 262 -10.46 4.03 -4.92
C ARG A 262 -10.14 5.10 -3.90
N GLU A 263 -8.86 5.34 -3.66
CA GLU A 263 -8.41 6.38 -2.77
C GLU A 263 -8.68 7.78 -3.33
N LEU A 264 -8.88 8.73 -2.44
CA LEU A 264 -8.92 10.14 -2.78
C LEU A 264 -8.28 10.94 -1.66
N GLY A 265 -7.07 11.45 -1.88
CA GLY A 265 -6.33 12.23 -0.89
C GLY A 265 -7.14 13.40 -0.31
N ALA A 266 -7.97 14.04 -1.13
CA ALA A 266 -8.87 15.11 -0.71
C ALA A 266 -9.86 14.70 0.41
N LEU A 267 -10.21 13.41 0.54
CA LEU A 267 -11.08 12.91 1.61
C LEU A 267 -10.41 12.93 2.98
N SER A 268 -9.07 12.97 3.06
CA SER A 268 -8.34 12.97 4.34
C SER A 268 -8.83 14.04 5.32
N SER A 269 -9.21 15.23 4.82
CA SER A 269 -9.74 16.31 5.66
C SER A 269 -11.12 15.97 6.23
N ILE A 270 -11.99 15.36 5.44
CA ILE A 270 -13.34 14.96 5.88
C ILE A 270 -13.24 13.77 6.83
N ILE A 271 -12.41 12.79 6.49
CA ILE A 271 -12.18 11.60 7.31
C ILE A 271 -11.66 11.97 8.70
N LYS A 272 -10.77 12.96 8.79
CA LYS A 272 -10.24 13.44 10.07
C LYS A 272 -11.32 13.92 11.05
N PHE A 273 -12.45 14.41 10.54
CA PHE A 273 -13.55 14.91 11.37
C PHE A 273 -14.71 13.91 11.54
N LEU A 274 -14.95 13.06 10.56
CA LEU A 274 -16.12 12.21 10.51
C LEU A 274 -15.85 10.72 10.69
N GLY A 275 -14.58 10.28 10.57
CA GLY A 275 -14.21 8.88 10.38
C GLY A 275 -14.44 8.41 8.94
N VAL A 276 -13.85 7.27 8.56
CA VAL A 276 -13.91 6.72 7.19
C VAL A 276 -15.33 6.37 6.79
N LYS A 277 -16.05 5.61 7.63
CA LYS A 277 -17.40 5.11 7.29
C LYS A 277 -18.39 6.24 7.01
N LYS A 278 -18.38 7.28 7.84
CA LYS A 278 -19.28 8.42 7.68
C LYS A 278 -18.87 9.33 6.52
N ALA A 279 -17.56 9.56 6.37
CA ALA A 279 -17.00 10.33 5.25
C ALA A 279 -17.34 9.68 3.89
N LEU A 280 -17.17 8.37 3.76
CA LEU A 280 -17.54 7.61 2.56
C LEU A 280 -19.03 7.73 2.25
N ARG A 281 -19.90 7.49 3.25
CA ARG A 281 -21.35 7.57 3.07
C ARG A 281 -21.76 8.94 2.53
N VAL A 282 -21.23 10.02 3.08
CA VAL A 282 -21.53 11.39 2.63
C VAL A 282 -20.96 11.64 1.23
N TYR A 283 -19.73 11.25 0.98
CA TYR A 283 -19.06 11.51 -0.31
C TYR A 283 -19.73 10.72 -1.44
N GLU A 284 -19.98 9.44 -1.26
CA GLU A 284 -20.59 8.57 -2.28
C GLU A 284 -22.03 8.96 -2.62
N SER A 285 -22.77 9.49 -1.65
CA SER A 285 -24.14 9.98 -1.91
C SER A 285 -24.19 11.26 -2.76
N LEU A 286 -23.11 12.05 -2.78
CA LEU A 286 -23.08 13.38 -3.40
C LEU A 286 -22.24 13.44 -4.68
N ILE A 287 -21.24 12.57 -4.84
CA ILE A 287 -20.22 12.72 -5.87
C ILE A 287 -20.05 11.45 -6.68
N GLU A 288 -19.39 10.42 -6.14
CA GLU A 288 -19.13 9.17 -6.85
C GLU A 288 -18.77 8.02 -5.90
N LYS A 289 -19.01 6.79 -6.36
CA LYS A 289 -18.73 5.57 -5.62
C LYS A 289 -17.22 5.33 -5.52
N ARG A 290 -16.75 5.01 -4.30
CA ARG A 290 -15.35 4.72 -3.99
C ARG A 290 -15.11 3.28 -3.57
N VAL A 291 -16.14 2.60 -3.08
CA VAL A 291 -16.06 1.24 -2.56
C VAL A 291 -16.99 0.33 -3.33
N PHE A 292 -16.46 -0.77 -3.84
CA PHE A 292 -17.19 -1.75 -4.65
C PHE A 292 -17.01 -3.13 -4.03
N HIS A 293 -18.06 -3.62 -3.38
CA HIS A 293 -18.10 -4.99 -2.86
C HIS A 293 -18.41 -5.97 -3.99
N GLU A 294 -17.67 -7.05 -4.09
CA GLU A 294 -17.79 -8.10 -5.12
C GLU A 294 -18.02 -7.55 -6.54
N PRO A 295 -17.12 -6.67 -7.02
CA PRO A 295 -17.37 -5.98 -8.29
C PRO A 295 -17.42 -6.96 -9.46
N SER A 296 -18.38 -6.74 -10.37
CA SER A 296 -18.42 -7.49 -11.62
C SER A 296 -17.21 -7.16 -12.50
N MET A 297 -16.84 -8.07 -13.43
CA MET A 297 -15.79 -7.77 -14.41
C MET A 297 -16.09 -6.52 -15.24
N LYS A 298 -17.37 -6.26 -15.53
CA LYS A 298 -17.80 -5.03 -16.21
C LYS A 298 -17.43 -3.79 -15.39
N THR A 299 -17.71 -3.82 -14.10
CA THR A 299 -17.37 -2.71 -13.17
C THR A 299 -15.86 -2.51 -13.08
N ILE A 300 -15.08 -3.60 -12.91
CA ILE A 300 -13.62 -3.54 -12.84
C ILE A 300 -13.04 -2.94 -14.12
N LYS A 301 -13.45 -3.46 -15.29
CA LYS A 301 -13.02 -2.96 -16.60
C LYS A 301 -13.36 -1.48 -16.81
N GLN A 302 -14.52 -1.04 -16.32
CA GLN A 302 -14.90 0.37 -16.36
C GLN A 302 -13.97 1.24 -15.51
N VAL A 303 -13.71 0.87 -14.26
CA VAL A 303 -12.82 1.61 -13.35
C VAL A 303 -11.40 1.70 -13.94
N ILE A 304 -10.85 0.59 -14.45
CA ILE A 304 -9.54 0.57 -15.10
C ILE A 304 -9.51 1.51 -16.31
N LYS A 305 -10.58 1.52 -17.13
CA LYS A 305 -10.68 2.36 -18.32
C LYS A 305 -10.71 3.85 -18.00
N GLU A 306 -11.30 4.24 -16.88
CA GLU A 306 -11.37 5.65 -16.44
C GLU A 306 -9.99 6.24 -16.16
N ARG A 307 -8.99 5.43 -15.79
CA ARG A 307 -7.57 5.81 -15.53
C ARG A 307 -7.39 7.04 -14.64
N LYS A 308 -8.32 7.30 -13.74
CA LYS A 308 -8.25 8.46 -12.86
C LYS A 308 -7.35 8.24 -11.65
N GLU A 309 -7.34 7.01 -11.16
CA GLU A 309 -6.65 6.58 -9.95
C GLU A 309 -6.36 5.08 -10.04
N ASN A 310 -5.36 4.61 -9.32
CA ASN A 310 -5.13 3.19 -9.15
C ASN A 310 -6.11 2.63 -8.11
N PRO A 311 -6.93 1.64 -8.45
CA PRO A 311 -7.76 0.98 -7.44
C PRO A 311 -6.94 0.01 -6.59
N HIS A 312 -7.32 -0.12 -5.32
CA HIS A 312 -6.86 -1.21 -4.47
C HIS A 312 -7.81 -2.40 -4.60
N ILE A 313 -7.26 -3.59 -4.63
CA ILE A 313 -7.97 -4.85 -4.81
C ILE A 313 -7.74 -5.74 -3.59
N LEU A 314 -8.82 -6.27 -3.03
CA LEU A 314 -8.78 -7.39 -2.11
C LEU A 314 -9.38 -8.61 -2.82
N ALA A 315 -8.57 -9.64 -3.01
CA ALA A 315 -8.95 -10.89 -3.64
C ALA A 315 -8.70 -12.07 -2.70
N VAL A 316 -9.65 -12.98 -2.60
CA VAL A 316 -9.59 -14.15 -1.71
C VAL A 316 -9.84 -15.40 -2.51
N LYS A 317 -9.06 -16.45 -2.25
CA LYS A 317 -9.21 -17.77 -2.86
C LYS A 317 -10.39 -18.51 -2.22
N ASN A 318 -11.28 -19.05 -3.06
CA ASN A 318 -12.44 -19.82 -2.60
C ASN A 318 -12.02 -21.15 -1.98
#